data_5a674904db7a27e5884a436b5491f0b4
#
_entry.id   5a674904db7a27e5884a436b5491f0b4
#
_cell.length_a   1.000
_cell.length_b   1.000
_cell.length_c   1.000
_cell.angle_alpha   90.00
_cell.angle_beta   90.00
_cell.angle_gamma   90.00
#
_symmetry.space_group_name_H-M   'P 1'
#
loop_
_entity.id
_entity.type
_entity.pdbx_description
1 polymer ?
#
loop_
_entity_poly.entity_id
_entity_poly.type
_entity_poly.pdbx_seq_one_letter_code
_entity_poly.pdbx_strand_id
1 'polypeptide(L)'
;QQLSDLKGRRVAHTSATSNSGNLAPRAFFPANGLAPDTDYRVIFSGGHDRSVLGVNTGDYDAAPVASDVFNRMVARGQVRRENFRIIWQSDPFPTSSFALSHDLRPELAQRIRQCFLDYRFPEAMRRDLGGNDRFWPATYAQDWAPVRAVADAVNAPYNRAAWDAESRRELEAEQRRNQQRQQQQQQQPARPQ
;
A
#
# COMPACT_ATOMS: atom_id res chain seq x y z
N GLN A 1 -4.74 7.05 24.07
CA GLN A 1 -3.84 6.68 22.98
C GLN A 1 -4.62 5.86 21.97
N GLN A 2 -5.29 6.61 21.12
CA GLN A 2 -6.30 6.19 20.17
C GLN A 2 -6.10 7.00 18.87
N LEU A 3 -6.82 6.68 17.79
CA LEU A 3 -6.67 7.37 16.51
C LEU A 3 -6.88 8.90 16.63
N SER A 4 -7.81 9.36 17.46
CA SER A 4 -8.06 10.79 17.64
C SER A 4 -6.87 11.58 18.20
N ASP A 5 -5.90 10.93 18.84
CA ASP A 5 -4.68 11.57 19.34
C ASP A 5 -3.74 12.03 18.19
N LEU A 6 -4.02 11.58 16.97
CA LEU A 6 -3.29 11.97 15.76
C LEU A 6 -3.79 13.27 15.12
N LYS A 7 -4.80 13.93 15.66
CA LYS A 7 -5.26 15.24 15.15
C LYS A 7 -4.12 16.26 15.18
N GLY A 8 -3.93 16.94 14.05
CA GLY A 8 -2.83 17.89 13.84
C GLY A 8 -1.44 17.29 13.67
N ARG A 9 -1.32 15.96 13.68
CA ARG A 9 -0.03 15.26 13.58
C ARG A 9 0.38 14.98 12.12
N ARG A 10 1.65 14.61 11.94
CA ARG A 10 2.22 14.17 10.66
C ARG A 10 2.09 12.66 10.57
N VAL A 11 1.24 12.18 9.68
CA VAL A 11 1.02 10.74 9.48
C VAL A 11 1.58 10.32 8.13
N ALA A 12 2.51 9.37 8.14
CA ALA A 12 3.17 8.89 6.95
C ALA A 12 2.36 7.78 6.26
N HIS A 13 1.56 8.14 5.27
CA HIS A 13 1.01 7.16 4.33
C HIS A 13 2.10 6.66 3.38
N THR A 14 1.93 5.47 2.76
CA THR A 14 2.98 4.89 1.92
C THR A 14 3.03 5.50 0.52
N SER A 15 1.96 5.33 -0.25
CA SER A 15 1.75 5.90 -1.59
C SER A 15 0.26 6.04 -1.87
N ALA A 16 -0.12 6.83 -2.85
CA ALA A 16 -1.51 7.11 -3.18
C ALA A 16 -2.34 5.84 -3.48
N THR A 17 -1.72 4.84 -4.11
CA THR A 17 -2.37 3.58 -4.53
C THR A 17 -2.20 2.43 -3.53
N SER A 18 -1.48 2.63 -2.43
CA SER A 18 -1.27 1.58 -1.44
C SER A 18 -2.57 1.24 -0.71
N ASN A 19 -3.00 -0.02 -0.80
CA ASN A 19 -4.22 -0.45 -0.12
C ASN A 19 -4.10 -0.32 1.41
N SER A 20 -3.12 -0.98 2.03
CA SER A 20 -2.93 -0.97 3.48
C SER A 20 -2.36 0.35 4.02
N GLY A 21 -1.53 1.04 3.25
CA GLY A 21 -0.83 2.25 3.70
C GLY A 21 -1.51 3.57 3.33
N ASN A 22 -2.62 3.56 2.56
CA ASN A 22 -3.34 4.78 2.20
C ASN A 22 -4.84 4.57 2.05
N LEU A 23 -5.30 3.63 1.21
CA LEU A 23 -6.73 3.51 0.90
C LEU A 23 -7.52 3.00 2.11
N ALA A 24 -7.02 1.97 2.81
CA ALA A 24 -7.67 1.44 4.01
C ALA A 24 -7.76 2.48 5.15
N PRO A 25 -6.72 3.23 5.51
CA PRO A 25 -6.86 4.36 6.43
C PRO A 25 -7.91 5.38 5.99
N ARG A 26 -7.96 5.73 4.72
CA ARG A 26 -8.97 6.67 4.19
C ARG A 26 -10.40 6.14 4.29
N ALA A 27 -10.58 4.82 4.17
CA ALA A 27 -11.89 4.18 4.32
C ALA A 27 -12.30 4.02 5.80
N PHE A 28 -11.37 3.65 6.69
CA PHE A 28 -11.70 3.24 8.06
C PHE A 28 -11.53 4.34 9.10
N PHE A 29 -10.56 5.24 8.95
CA PHE A 29 -10.29 6.25 9.98
C PHE A 29 -11.41 7.26 10.16
N PRO A 30 -12.15 7.73 9.13
CA PRO A 30 -13.26 8.65 9.32
C PRO A 30 -14.35 8.12 10.27
N ALA A 31 -14.70 6.83 10.17
CA ALA A 31 -15.65 6.19 11.06
C ALA A 31 -15.15 6.10 12.52
N ASN A 32 -13.83 6.26 12.73
CA ASN A 32 -13.17 6.29 14.04
C ASN A 32 -12.80 7.73 14.48
N GLY A 33 -13.40 8.75 13.86
CA GLY A 33 -13.24 10.15 14.24
C GLY A 33 -11.93 10.82 13.83
N LEU A 34 -11.27 10.28 12.79
CA LEU A 34 -10.01 10.82 12.26
C LEU A 34 -10.02 10.86 10.73
N ALA A 35 -10.30 11.99 10.12
CA ALA A 35 -10.34 12.16 8.66
C ALA A 35 -8.97 12.56 8.09
N PRO A 36 -8.40 11.76 7.16
CA PRO A 36 -7.16 12.12 6.47
C PRO A 36 -7.28 13.46 5.72
N ASP A 37 -6.19 14.21 5.67
CA ASP A 37 -6.07 15.55 5.07
C ASP A 37 -6.90 16.65 5.75
N THR A 38 -7.86 16.30 6.60
CA THR A 38 -8.68 17.24 7.39
C THR A 38 -8.20 17.31 8.83
N ASP A 39 -8.15 16.16 9.52
CA ASP A 39 -7.77 16.10 10.93
C ASP A 39 -6.26 15.95 11.13
N TYR A 40 -5.53 15.45 10.15
CA TYR A 40 -4.07 15.32 10.17
C TYR A 40 -3.46 15.49 8.78
N ARG A 41 -2.18 15.85 8.76
CA ARG A 41 -1.44 15.99 7.51
C ARG A 41 -0.93 14.63 7.01
N VAL A 42 -1.39 14.23 5.82
CA VAL A 42 -0.85 13.06 5.11
C VAL A 42 0.47 13.42 4.44
N ILE A 43 1.48 12.58 4.64
CA ILE A 43 2.79 12.66 3.98
C ILE A 43 3.06 11.32 3.33
N PHE A 44 3.42 11.28 2.05
CA PHE A 44 3.78 10.02 1.39
C PHE A 44 5.24 9.68 1.61
N SER A 45 5.50 8.58 2.33
CA SER A 45 6.85 8.09 2.62
C SER A 45 7.49 7.31 1.47
N GLY A 46 6.66 6.81 0.53
CA GLY A 46 7.09 5.99 -0.60
C GLY A 46 7.19 4.48 -0.32
N GLY A 47 6.96 4.02 0.91
CA GLY A 47 6.98 2.59 1.24
C GLY A 47 6.71 2.31 2.71
N HIS A 48 6.25 1.09 3.04
CA HIS A 48 5.98 0.69 4.42
C HIS A 48 7.22 0.70 5.30
N ASP A 49 8.35 0.24 4.79
CA ASP A 49 9.64 0.25 5.46
C ASP A 49 10.10 1.66 5.81
N ARG A 50 9.98 2.60 4.86
CA ARG A 50 10.29 4.02 5.08
C ARG A 50 9.35 4.65 6.10
N SER A 51 8.06 4.29 6.06
CA SER A 51 7.09 4.73 7.07
C SER A 51 7.50 4.28 8.46
N VAL A 52 7.85 2.99 8.63
CA VAL A 52 8.29 2.43 9.91
C VAL A 52 9.57 3.10 10.40
N LEU A 53 10.58 3.25 9.54
CA LEU A 53 11.83 3.91 9.90
C LEU A 53 11.61 5.37 10.31
N GLY A 54 10.79 6.13 9.57
CA GLY A 54 10.51 7.52 9.89
C GLY A 54 9.72 7.71 11.20
N VAL A 55 8.87 6.76 11.58
CA VAL A 55 8.25 6.75 12.92
C VAL A 55 9.31 6.44 13.98
N ASN A 56 10.21 5.49 13.72
CA ASN A 56 11.30 5.13 14.66
C ASN A 56 12.27 6.28 14.93
N THR A 57 12.51 7.12 13.92
CA THR A 57 13.41 8.30 14.03
C THR A 57 12.68 9.58 14.49
N GLY A 58 11.36 9.58 14.53
CA GLY A 58 10.57 10.75 14.89
C GLY A 58 10.31 11.73 13.74
N ASP A 59 10.62 11.36 12.50
CA ASP A 59 10.27 12.15 11.30
C ASP A 59 8.76 12.22 11.08
N TYR A 60 8.04 11.17 11.50
CA TYR A 60 6.60 11.06 11.48
C TYR A 60 6.06 10.68 12.87
N ASP A 61 4.88 11.19 13.20
CA ASP A 61 4.25 10.90 14.49
C ASP A 61 3.56 9.53 14.50
N ALA A 62 3.07 9.09 13.33
CA ALA A 62 2.46 7.77 13.12
C ALA A 62 2.48 7.37 11.66
N ALA A 63 2.18 6.08 11.40
CA ALA A 63 2.04 5.56 10.05
C ALA A 63 1.11 4.34 9.99
N PRO A 64 0.16 4.28 9.04
CA PRO A 64 -0.51 3.04 8.66
C PRO A 64 0.44 2.17 7.85
N VAL A 65 0.63 0.93 8.28
CA VAL A 65 1.55 -0.01 7.62
C VAL A 65 0.94 -1.40 7.53
N ALA A 66 1.38 -2.17 6.52
CA ALA A 66 1.07 -3.59 6.45
C ALA A 66 1.76 -4.33 7.61
N SER A 67 1.00 -5.11 8.36
CA SER A 67 1.49 -5.81 9.55
C SER A 67 2.61 -6.80 9.27
N ASP A 68 2.58 -7.46 8.11
CA ASP A 68 3.63 -8.38 7.68
C ASP A 68 4.98 -7.66 7.46
N VAL A 69 4.96 -6.44 6.87
CA VAL A 69 6.17 -5.65 6.69
C VAL A 69 6.75 -5.23 8.04
N PHE A 70 5.93 -4.71 8.95
CA PHE A 70 6.37 -4.34 10.29
C PHE A 70 6.97 -5.52 11.04
N ASN A 71 6.26 -6.66 11.07
CA ASN A 71 6.73 -7.86 11.76
C ASN A 71 8.05 -8.39 11.17
N ARG A 72 8.20 -8.36 9.84
CA ARG A 72 9.45 -8.75 9.17
C ARG A 72 10.61 -7.82 9.50
N MET A 73 10.40 -6.51 9.60
CA MET A 73 11.42 -5.54 10.00
C MET A 73 11.88 -5.78 11.44
N VAL A 74 10.98 -6.10 12.34
CA VAL A 74 11.29 -6.48 13.73
C VAL A 74 12.07 -7.79 13.75
N ALA A 75 11.62 -8.83 13.05
CA ALA A 75 12.28 -10.14 13.00
C ALA A 75 13.71 -10.07 12.42
N ARG A 76 13.97 -9.13 11.53
CA ARG A 76 15.29 -8.87 10.94
C ARG A 76 16.16 -7.91 11.77
N GLY A 77 15.67 -7.44 12.92
CA GLY A 77 16.39 -6.50 13.79
C GLY A 77 16.57 -5.10 13.20
N GLN A 78 15.82 -4.74 12.15
CA GLN A 78 15.89 -3.41 11.55
C GLN A 78 15.26 -2.33 12.45
N VAL A 79 14.28 -2.72 13.25
CA VAL A 79 13.67 -1.90 14.29
C VAL A 79 13.37 -2.75 15.51
N ARG A 80 13.25 -2.12 16.69
CA ARG A 80 12.83 -2.80 17.92
C ARG A 80 11.34 -2.59 18.14
N ARG A 81 10.61 -3.66 18.48
CA ARG A 81 9.16 -3.65 18.71
C ARG A 81 8.73 -2.66 19.80
N GLU A 82 9.58 -2.52 20.83
CA GLU A 82 9.35 -1.66 21.99
C GLU A 82 9.31 -0.16 21.65
N ASN A 83 9.92 0.23 20.52
CA ASN A 83 9.91 1.63 20.07
C ASN A 83 8.55 2.06 19.49
N PHE A 84 7.62 1.11 19.31
CA PHE A 84 6.35 1.37 18.63
C PHE A 84 5.16 1.01 19.50
N ARG A 85 4.08 1.76 19.29
CA ARG A 85 2.77 1.45 19.83
C ARG A 85 1.79 1.26 18.69
N ILE A 86 1.08 0.14 18.69
CA ILE A 86 -0.05 -0.09 17.80
C ILE A 86 -1.27 0.55 18.47
N ILE A 87 -1.85 1.56 17.84
CA ILE A 87 -3.01 2.30 18.36
C ILE A 87 -4.32 1.91 17.67
N TRP A 88 -4.24 1.21 16.53
CA TRP A 88 -5.38 0.72 15.79
C TRP A 88 -4.96 -0.44 14.87
N GLN A 89 -5.88 -1.37 14.63
CA GLN A 89 -5.69 -2.50 13.72
C GLN A 89 -7.00 -2.80 13.01
N SER A 90 -6.93 -3.02 11.69
CA SER A 90 -8.07 -3.46 10.88
C SER A 90 -8.31 -4.97 11.04
N ASP A 91 -9.49 -5.42 10.62
CA ASP A 91 -9.65 -6.82 10.27
C ASP A 91 -8.66 -7.23 9.17
N PRO A 92 -8.22 -8.50 9.14
CA PRO A 92 -7.33 -8.99 8.11
C PRO A 92 -7.93 -8.87 6.72
N PHE A 93 -7.12 -8.44 5.76
CA PHE A 93 -7.46 -8.48 4.33
C PHE A 93 -6.23 -8.86 3.50
N PRO A 94 -6.40 -9.48 2.31
CA PRO A 94 -5.29 -9.86 1.46
C PRO A 94 -4.51 -8.63 0.99
N THR A 95 -3.18 -8.71 1.01
CA THR A 95 -2.29 -7.66 0.49
C THR A 95 -1.73 -7.99 -0.88
N SER A 96 -1.63 -9.28 -1.21
CA SER A 96 -1.15 -9.75 -2.52
C SER A 96 -1.63 -11.16 -2.81
N SER A 97 -1.72 -11.50 -4.10
CA SER A 97 -2.00 -12.85 -4.57
C SER A 97 -1.37 -13.10 -5.93
N PHE A 98 -1.26 -14.38 -6.30
CA PHE A 98 -0.96 -14.79 -7.67
C PHE A 98 -2.28 -15.05 -8.40
N ALA A 99 -2.46 -14.40 -9.54
CA ALA A 99 -3.60 -14.61 -10.42
C ALA A 99 -3.14 -15.32 -11.71
N LEU A 100 -3.97 -16.21 -12.21
CA LEU A 100 -3.76 -16.84 -13.52
C LEU A 100 -4.49 -16.02 -14.58
N SER A 101 -3.88 -15.92 -15.78
CA SER A 101 -4.58 -15.32 -16.92
C SER A 101 -5.80 -16.17 -17.30
N HIS A 102 -6.91 -15.50 -17.63
CA HIS A 102 -8.18 -16.16 -17.96
C HIS A 102 -8.16 -16.89 -19.31
N ASP A 103 -7.20 -16.57 -20.19
CA ASP A 103 -7.04 -17.15 -21.51
C ASP A 103 -6.06 -18.35 -21.54
N LEU A 104 -5.52 -18.76 -20.39
CA LEU A 104 -4.74 -19.97 -20.28
C LEU A 104 -5.59 -21.21 -20.58
N ARG A 105 -5.00 -22.17 -21.29
CA ARG A 105 -5.63 -23.49 -21.46
C ARG A 105 -5.95 -24.07 -20.06
N PRO A 106 -7.17 -24.63 -19.86
CA PRO A 106 -7.62 -25.07 -18.53
C PRO A 106 -6.66 -26.06 -17.85
N GLU A 107 -6.11 -27.00 -18.62
CA GLU A 107 -5.18 -28.01 -18.08
C GLU A 107 -3.88 -27.37 -17.59
N LEU A 108 -3.38 -26.35 -18.31
CA LEU A 108 -2.18 -25.61 -17.92
C LEU A 108 -2.47 -24.78 -16.65
N ALA A 109 -3.58 -24.06 -16.63
CA ALA A 109 -4.01 -23.27 -15.48
C ALA A 109 -4.13 -24.13 -14.21
N GLN A 110 -4.75 -25.32 -14.34
CA GLN A 110 -4.87 -26.27 -13.24
C GLN A 110 -3.50 -26.77 -12.76
N ARG A 111 -2.61 -27.13 -13.67
CA ARG A 111 -1.26 -27.60 -13.30
C ARG A 111 -0.44 -26.51 -12.61
N ILE A 112 -0.50 -25.27 -13.09
CA ILE A 112 0.18 -24.13 -12.45
C ILE A 112 -0.37 -23.93 -11.05
N ARG A 113 -1.71 -23.88 -10.89
CA ARG A 113 -2.35 -23.75 -9.59
C ARG A 113 -1.91 -24.86 -8.62
N GLN A 114 -1.89 -26.11 -9.08
CA GLN A 114 -1.50 -27.25 -8.25
C GLN A 114 -0.03 -27.11 -7.81
N CYS A 115 0.89 -26.73 -8.69
CA CYS A 115 2.28 -26.49 -8.34
C CYS A 115 2.43 -25.46 -7.20
N PHE A 116 1.67 -24.35 -7.23
CA PHE A 116 1.68 -23.37 -6.15
C PHE A 116 1.15 -23.95 -4.84
N LEU A 117 0.04 -24.68 -4.87
CA LEU A 117 -0.58 -25.23 -3.67
C LEU A 117 0.25 -26.36 -3.02
N ASP A 118 0.99 -27.11 -3.82
CA ASP A 118 1.88 -28.20 -3.35
C ASP A 118 3.22 -27.66 -2.84
N TYR A 119 3.63 -26.47 -3.27
CA TYR A 119 4.92 -25.90 -2.87
C TYR A 119 4.97 -25.63 -1.38
N ARG A 120 6.04 -26.08 -0.73
CA ARG A 120 6.30 -25.82 0.70
C ARG A 120 7.43 -24.83 0.85
N PHE A 121 7.17 -23.79 1.63
CA PHE A 121 8.14 -22.72 1.83
C PHE A 121 9.36 -23.22 2.62
N PRO A 122 10.58 -22.92 2.16
CA PRO A 122 11.79 -23.14 2.95
C PRO A 122 11.72 -22.40 4.29
N GLU A 123 12.52 -22.85 5.26
CA GLU A 123 12.51 -22.27 6.61
C GLU A 123 12.75 -20.74 6.63
N ALA A 124 13.69 -20.26 5.81
CA ALA A 124 13.95 -18.82 5.70
C ALA A 124 12.71 -18.03 5.25
N MET A 125 11.98 -18.55 4.25
CA MET A 125 10.76 -17.92 3.76
C MET A 125 9.62 -18.00 4.78
N ARG A 126 9.49 -19.11 5.51
CA ARG A 126 8.50 -19.23 6.59
C ARG A 126 8.70 -18.20 7.69
N ARG A 127 9.95 -17.94 8.07
CA ARG A 127 10.28 -16.88 9.05
C ARG A 127 9.84 -15.50 8.57
N ASP A 128 10.10 -15.18 7.30
CA ASP A 128 9.72 -13.90 6.69
C ASP A 128 8.19 -13.75 6.52
N LEU A 129 7.46 -14.85 6.40
CA LEU A 129 6.01 -14.88 6.18
C LEU A 129 5.20 -15.23 7.44
N GLY A 130 5.74 -14.95 8.63
CA GLY A 130 5.03 -15.11 9.89
C GLY A 130 4.66 -16.56 10.23
N GLY A 131 5.46 -17.53 9.78
CA GLY A 131 5.25 -18.95 10.03
C GLY A 131 4.40 -19.69 8.98
N ASN A 132 3.83 -19.00 8.01
CA ASN A 132 3.12 -19.63 6.90
C ASN A 132 4.06 -20.54 6.11
N ASP A 133 3.62 -21.76 5.80
CA ASP A 133 4.42 -22.79 5.15
C ASP A 133 4.05 -23.05 3.67
N ARG A 134 3.01 -22.43 3.16
CA ARG A 134 2.47 -22.67 1.81
C ARG A 134 1.62 -21.52 1.29
N PHE A 135 1.27 -21.57 0.01
CA PHE A 135 0.21 -20.78 -0.59
C PHE A 135 -1.17 -21.37 -0.24
N TRP A 136 -2.14 -20.51 -0.05
CA TRP A 136 -3.53 -20.85 0.20
C TRP A 136 -4.39 -20.47 -0.99
N PRO A 137 -5.40 -21.28 -1.35
CA PRO A 137 -6.36 -20.89 -2.38
C PRO A 137 -7.13 -19.65 -1.92
N ALA A 138 -7.31 -18.72 -2.83
CA ALA A 138 -8.11 -17.52 -2.61
C ALA A 138 -9.04 -17.27 -3.80
N THR A 139 -10.19 -16.69 -3.53
CA THR A 139 -11.17 -16.28 -4.53
C THR A 139 -11.36 -14.77 -4.53
N TYR A 140 -11.47 -14.18 -5.71
CA TYR A 140 -11.75 -12.75 -5.82
C TYR A 140 -13.10 -12.36 -5.18
N ALA A 141 -14.10 -13.22 -5.31
CA ALA A 141 -15.44 -12.95 -4.82
C ALA A 141 -15.49 -12.83 -3.28
N GLN A 142 -14.85 -13.73 -2.55
CA GLN A 142 -14.95 -13.82 -1.09
C GLN A 142 -13.76 -13.14 -0.42
N ASP A 143 -12.54 -13.60 -0.71
CA ASP A 143 -11.35 -13.18 0.03
C ASP A 143 -10.95 -11.73 -0.26
N TRP A 144 -11.25 -11.22 -1.48
CA TRP A 144 -10.98 -9.84 -1.87
C TRP A 144 -12.16 -8.88 -1.65
N ALA A 145 -13.26 -9.33 -1.06
CA ALA A 145 -14.40 -8.46 -0.76
C ALA A 145 -14.02 -7.27 0.15
N PRO A 146 -13.22 -7.41 1.21
CA PRO A 146 -12.80 -6.28 2.03
C PRO A 146 -11.97 -5.25 1.24
N VAL A 147 -11.12 -5.71 0.32
CA VAL A 147 -10.31 -4.81 -0.53
C VAL A 147 -11.20 -4.01 -1.49
N ARG A 148 -12.23 -4.64 -2.09
CA ARG A 148 -13.21 -3.93 -2.91
C ARG A 148 -14.00 -2.90 -2.10
N ALA A 149 -14.45 -3.26 -0.90
CA ALA A 149 -15.17 -2.33 -0.02
C ALA A 149 -14.32 -1.10 0.33
N VAL A 150 -13.02 -1.28 0.58
CA VAL A 150 -12.08 -0.17 0.77
C VAL A 150 -11.99 0.69 -0.50
N ALA A 151 -11.83 0.07 -1.67
CA ALA A 151 -11.75 0.78 -2.94
C ALA A 151 -13.03 1.58 -3.24
N ASP A 152 -14.20 0.97 -3.01
CA ASP A 152 -15.51 1.65 -3.16
C ASP A 152 -15.65 2.85 -2.20
N ALA A 153 -15.25 2.69 -0.94
CA ALA A 153 -15.36 3.75 0.07
C ALA A 153 -14.53 5.00 -0.27
N VAL A 154 -13.45 4.85 -1.04
CA VAL A 154 -12.57 5.96 -1.46
C VAL A 154 -12.67 6.25 -2.97
N ASN A 155 -13.62 5.65 -3.67
CA ASN A 155 -13.77 5.73 -5.14
C ASN A 155 -12.49 5.37 -5.91
N ALA A 156 -11.70 4.44 -5.39
CA ALA A 156 -10.48 3.98 -6.03
C ALA A 156 -10.80 3.03 -7.19
N PRO A 157 -10.11 3.13 -8.34
CA PRO A 157 -10.35 2.24 -9.47
C PRO A 157 -9.86 0.81 -9.17
N TYR A 158 -10.73 -0.20 -9.33
CA TYR A 158 -10.38 -1.61 -9.20
C TYR A 158 -10.88 -2.49 -10.36
N ASN A 159 -11.39 -1.87 -11.40
CA ASN A 159 -11.75 -2.56 -12.64
C ASN A 159 -10.96 -1.97 -13.82
N ARG A 160 -10.91 -2.71 -14.93
CA ARG A 160 -10.11 -2.35 -16.10
C ARG A 160 -10.47 -0.98 -16.66
N ALA A 161 -11.75 -0.67 -16.79
CA ALA A 161 -12.20 0.61 -17.36
C ALA A 161 -11.80 1.81 -16.49
N ALA A 162 -11.96 1.69 -15.18
CA ALA A 162 -11.56 2.73 -14.24
C ALA A 162 -10.04 2.90 -14.20
N TRP A 163 -9.28 1.81 -14.23
CA TRP A 163 -7.83 1.82 -14.32
C TRP A 163 -7.32 2.49 -15.59
N ASP A 164 -7.88 2.13 -16.74
CA ASP A 164 -7.51 2.72 -18.03
C ASP A 164 -7.83 4.23 -18.08
N ALA A 165 -8.92 4.65 -17.42
CA ALA A 165 -9.26 6.07 -17.30
C ALA A 165 -8.26 6.83 -16.41
N GLU A 166 -7.86 6.27 -15.28
CA GLU A 166 -6.87 6.88 -14.38
C GLU A 166 -5.49 6.95 -15.02
N SER A 167 -5.04 5.88 -15.66
CA SER A 167 -3.75 5.82 -16.37
C SER A 167 -3.67 6.87 -17.48
N ARG A 168 -4.77 7.12 -18.20
CA ARG A 168 -4.81 8.20 -19.20
C ARG A 168 -4.67 9.58 -18.57
N ARG A 169 -5.36 9.83 -17.45
CA ARG A 169 -5.26 11.11 -16.73
C ARG A 169 -3.85 11.38 -16.21
N GLU A 170 -3.20 10.36 -15.68
CA GLU A 170 -1.81 10.46 -15.19
C GLU A 170 -0.84 10.78 -16.34
N LEU A 171 -0.98 10.09 -17.47
CA LEU A 171 -0.14 10.34 -18.65
C LEU A 171 -0.33 11.76 -19.20
N GLU A 172 -1.57 12.24 -19.30
CA GLU A 172 -1.85 13.59 -19.73
C GLU A 172 -1.31 14.65 -18.74
N ALA A 173 -1.39 14.37 -17.45
CA ALA A 173 -0.85 15.25 -16.43
C ALA A 173 0.70 15.32 -16.49
N GLU A 174 1.34 14.19 -16.76
CA GLU A 174 2.80 14.12 -16.95
C GLU A 174 3.23 14.87 -18.21
N GLN A 175 2.54 14.68 -19.32
CA GLN A 175 2.81 15.42 -20.56
C GLN A 175 2.69 16.93 -20.36
N ARG A 176 1.63 17.40 -19.66
CA ARG A 176 1.47 18.81 -19.32
C ARG A 176 2.62 19.35 -18.47
N ARG A 177 3.04 18.60 -17.45
CA ARG A 177 4.21 18.98 -16.61
C ARG A 177 5.50 19.08 -17.42
N ASN A 178 5.71 18.15 -18.34
CA ASN A 178 6.90 18.15 -19.20
C ASN A 178 6.90 19.33 -20.18
N GLN A 179 5.76 19.66 -20.79
CA GLN A 179 5.61 20.84 -21.65
C GLN A 179 5.88 22.14 -20.88
N GLN A 180 5.34 22.27 -19.66
CA GLN A 180 5.59 23.44 -18.81
C GLN A 180 7.08 23.59 -18.45
N ARG A 181 7.75 22.49 -18.12
CA ARG A 181 9.21 22.50 -17.86
C ARG A 181 10.01 22.94 -19.08
N GLN A 182 9.67 22.46 -20.27
CA GLN A 182 10.34 22.87 -21.52
C GLN A 182 10.13 24.36 -21.82
N GLN A 183 8.91 24.87 -21.64
CA GLN A 183 8.63 26.32 -21.81
C GLN A 183 9.40 27.17 -20.81
N GLN A 184 9.49 26.74 -19.54
CA GLN A 184 10.27 27.47 -18.53
C GLN A 184 11.78 27.48 -18.87
N GLN A 185 12.32 26.38 -19.39
CA GLN A 185 13.72 26.31 -19.80
C GLN A 185 14.02 27.23 -21.01
N GLN A 186 13.11 27.34 -21.95
CA GLN A 186 13.24 28.23 -23.10
C GLN A 186 13.14 29.74 -22.74
N GLN A 187 12.49 30.05 -21.61
CA GLN A 187 12.32 31.44 -21.13
C GLN A 187 13.44 31.89 -20.19
N GLN A 188 14.35 31.00 -19.78
CA GLN A 188 15.51 31.39 -18.99
C GLN A 188 16.54 32.07 -19.89
N PRO A 189 16.89 33.38 -19.62
CA PRO A 189 17.91 34.08 -20.40
C PRO A 189 19.25 33.33 -20.22
N ALA A 190 20.01 33.26 -21.30
CA ALA A 190 21.36 32.74 -21.27
C ALA A 190 22.18 33.48 -20.20
N ARG A 191 22.80 32.72 -19.26
CA ARG A 191 23.71 33.32 -18.28
C ARG A 191 24.83 34.02 -19.04
N PRO A 192 25.08 35.32 -18.78
CA PRO A 192 26.25 36.00 -19.36
C PRO A 192 27.53 35.31 -18.87
N GLN A 193 28.44 35.04 -19.79
CA GLN A 193 29.79 34.53 -19.52
C GLN A 193 30.64 35.58 -18.83
#